data_d8742a86e95a425c8e9bebb3db9254ca
#
_entry.id   d8742a86e95a425c8e9bebb3db9254ca
#
_cell.length_a   1.000
_cell.length_b   1.000
_cell.length_c   1.000
_cell.angle_alpha   90.00
_cell.angle_beta   90.00
_cell.angle_gamma   90.00
#
_symmetry.space_group_name_H-M   'P 1'
#
loop_
_entity.id
_entity.type
_entity.pdbx_description
1 polymer ?
#
loop_
_entity_poly.entity_id
_entity_poly.type
_entity_poly.pdbx_seq_one_letter_code
_entity_poly.pdbx_strand_id
1 'polypeptide(L)'
;MKYDLVVITAANKAQARGYRIQLRGRKGVLVVPDPGDRRVGSLGATVSVLRRILRKEAPARVLICHSGGDAKRTPAYAANGKAFVPMPDGRPLLDHIVGEMETLPSNRGVTVCCGDVIPYLDASLVRFAPRGVTGVAYPDGPWQARRHGVYEVLRAASDGRRVADGLHDVGGFLQKPQVRRGSFLIDTGILHFDWATARKMARLPVAGDIYEEFPRLLLDGFAPFRVSVVPSCTFFHIGSSRELLKLLGRRIERPYGQKGRVSGRVLVDAVQAPIESLGGENIVTNVPACHGPIRLRRGECLTSLPLLPNPRCLDAAPAWYHLRYHVDDSFKEDGLWERHDLGTKMRQVDHRRLMALKGNAK
;
A
#
# COMPACT_ATOMS: atom_id res chain seq x y z
N MET A 1 18.12 -10.88 1.77
CA MET A 1 16.65 -11.06 1.58
C MET A 1 16.28 -12.53 1.72
N LYS A 2 15.26 -12.84 2.53
CA LYS A 2 14.69 -14.20 2.64
C LYS A 2 13.89 -14.60 1.39
N TYR A 3 13.34 -13.64 0.65
CA TYR A 3 12.64 -13.89 -0.60
C TYR A 3 13.60 -13.83 -1.79
N ASP A 4 13.48 -14.80 -2.69
CA ASP A 4 14.28 -14.84 -3.92
C ASP A 4 13.78 -13.79 -4.92
N LEU A 5 12.49 -13.43 -4.82
CA LEU A 5 11.85 -12.41 -5.64
C LEU A 5 10.82 -11.61 -4.83
N VAL A 6 10.95 -10.29 -4.83
CA VAL A 6 9.93 -9.35 -4.35
C VAL A 6 9.23 -8.70 -5.53
N VAL A 7 7.93 -8.86 -5.63
CA VAL A 7 7.12 -8.30 -6.70
C VAL A 7 6.27 -7.15 -6.18
N ILE A 8 6.37 -6.00 -6.81
CA ILE A 8 5.55 -4.84 -6.51
C ILE A 8 4.53 -4.67 -7.64
N THR A 9 3.24 -4.73 -7.31
CA THR A 9 2.19 -4.48 -8.31
C THR A 9 1.99 -2.98 -8.53
N ALA A 10 1.59 -2.61 -9.73
CA ALA A 10 1.28 -1.23 -10.10
C ALA A 10 -0.01 -1.18 -10.92
N ALA A 11 -0.83 -0.14 -10.74
CA ALA A 11 -2.13 0.00 -11.40
C ALA A 11 -2.05 0.17 -12.92
N ASN A 12 -0.90 0.61 -13.44
CA ASN A 12 -0.69 0.84 -14.87
C ASN A 12 0.82 0.97 -15.19
N LYS A 13 1.15 1.07 -16.48
CA LYS A 13 2.53 1.21 -16.97
C LYS A 13 3.21 2.51 -16.51
N ALA A 14 2.45 3.62 -16.38
CA ALA A 14 3.02 4.89 -15.93
C ALA A 14 3.48 4.80 -14.47
N GLN A 15 2.63 4.28 -13.58
CA GLN A 15 2.99 4.03 -12.19
C GLN A 15 4.17 3.04 -12.08
N ALA A 16 4.15 1.97 -12.89
CA ALA A 16 5.25 1.01 -12.92
C ALA A 16 6.58 1.63 -13.36
N ARG A 17 6.57 2.60 -14.27
CA ARG A 17 7.80 3.37 -14.62
C ARG A 17 8.32 4.13 -13.40
N GLY A 18 7.45 4.83 -12.68
CA GLY A 18 7.81 5.55 -11.47
C GLY A 18 8.41 4.64 -10.39
N TYR A 19 7.81 3.47 -10.19
CA TYR A 19 8.31 2.48 -9.23
C TYR A 19 9.67 1.93 -9.63
N ARG A 20 9.90 1.62 -10.92
CA ARG A 20 11.20 1.15 -11.41
C ARG A 20 12.31 2.19 -11.24
N ILE A 21 11.99 3.49 -11.38
CA ILE A 21 12.95 4.56 -11.12
C ILE A 21 13.33 4.56 -9.63
N GLN A 22 12.36 4.50 -8.74
CA GLN A 22 12.57 4.49 -7.28
C GLN A 22 13.30 3.22 -6.79
N LEU A 23 13.14 2.10 -7.50
CA LEU A 23 13.74 0.80 -7.16
C LEU A 23 15.02 0.50 -7.96
N ARG A 24 15.54 1.50 -8.68
CA ARG A 24 16.73 1.32 -9.52
C ARG A 24 17.92 0.81 -8.69
N GLY A 25 18.59 -0.23 -9.20
CA GLY A 25 19.73 -0.85 -8.54
C GLY A 25 19.38 -1.92 -7.50
N ARG A 26 18.10 -2.09 -7.13
CA ARG A 26 17.68 -3.16 -6.21
C ARG A 26 17.63 -4.50 -6.95
N LYS A 27 18.42 -5.48 -6.48
CA LYS A 27 18.40 -6.85 -6.99
C LYS A 27 17.19 -7.62 -6.43
N GLY A 28 16.68 -8.61 -7.18
CA GLY A 28 15.59 -9.47 -6.73
C GLY A 28 14.22 -8.77 -6.62
N VAL A 29 14.05 -7.59 -7.26
CA VAL A 29 12.79 -6.85 -7.27
C VAL A 29 12.22 -6.75 -8.68
N LEU A 30 10.92 -7.04 -8.82
CA LEU A 30 10.18 -6.97 -10.08
C LEU A 30 8.95 -6.06 -9.91
N VAL A 31 8.77 -5.10 -10.82
CA VAL A 31 7.56 -4.27 -10.88
C VAL A 31 6.65 -4.76 -11.99
N VAL A 32 5.42 -5.14 -11.64
CA VAL A 32 4.42 -5.69 -12.57
C VAL A 32 3.20 -4.76 -12.61
N PRO A 33 2.94 -4.08 -13.75
CA PRO A 33 1.72 -3.32 -13.93
C PRO A 33 0.52 -4.22 -14.22
N ASP A 34 -0.66 -3.74 -13.91
CA ASP A 34 -1.91 -4.35 -14.33
C ASP A 34 -1.95 -4.48 -15.87
N PRO A 35 -2.45 -5.60 -16.41
CA PRO A 35 -2.46 -5.86 -17.84
C PRO A 35 -3.38 -4.87 -18.58
N GLY A 36 -2.93 -4.45 -19.78
CA GLY A 36 -3.69 -3.54 -20.63
C GLY A 36 -3.92 -2.14 -20.03
N ASP A 37 -3.16 -1.75 -19.00
CA ASP A 37 -3.34 -0.49 -18.25
C ASP A 37 -4.76 -0.36 -17.62
N ARG A 38 -5.42 -1.48 -17.38
CA ARG A 38 -6.75 -1.56 -16.74
C ARG A 38 -6.61 -2.18 -15.37
N ARG A 39 -7.31 -1.59 -14.39
CA ARG A 39 -7.36 -2.14 -13.03
C ARG A 39 -8.05 -3.49 -13.02
N VAL A 40 -7.36 -4.49 -12.47
CA VAL A 40 -7.84 -5.87 -12.42
C VAL A 40 -8.12 -6.35 -10.99
N GLY A 41 -7.94 -5.47 -9.99
CA GLY A 41 -8.04 -5.83 -8.58
C GLY A 41 -6.82 -6.61 -8.07
N SER A 42 -6.78 -6.83 -6.76
CA SER A 42 -5.63 -7.46 -6.12
C SER A 42 -5.49 -8.94 -6.45
N LEU A 43 -6.60 -9.68 -6.61
CA LEU A 43 -6.59 -11.06 -7.11
C LEU A 43 -6.11 -11.12 -8.56
N GLY A 44 -6.67 -10.29 -9.43
CA GLY A 44 -6.27 -10.22 -10.83
C GLY A 44 -4.79 -9.85 -11.00
N ALA A 45 -4.27 -8.92 -10.20
CA ALA A 45 -2.85 -8.56 -10.17
C ALA A 45 -1.99 -9.75 -9.71
N THR A 46 -2.40 -10.49 -8.66
CA THR A 46 -1.73 -11.72 -8.22
C THR A 46 -1.70 -12.75 -9.35
N VAL A 47 -2.83 -13.03 -9.99
CA VAL A 47 -2.92 -13.98 -11.12
C VAL A 47 -1.98 -13.57 -12.26
N SER A 48 -1.94 -12.28 -12.60
CA SER A 48 -1.03 -11.74 -13.63
C SER A 48 0.43 -11.94 -13.27
N VAL A 49 0.81 -11.70 -12.01
CA VAL A 49 2.15 -11.94 -11.48
C VAL A 49 2.49 -13.44 -11.58
N LEU A 50 1.62 -14.32 -11.10
CA LEU A 50 1.82 -15.77 -11.12
C LEU A 50 2.01 -16.29 -12.53
N ARG A 51 1.19 -15.88 -13.50
CA ARG A 51 1.38 -16.21 -14.92
C ARG A 51 2.73 -15.79 -15.46
N ARG A 52 3.24 -14.65 -15.02
CA ARG A 52 4.53 -14.13 -15.45
C ARG A 52 5.71 -14.91 -14.88
N ILE A 53 5.70 -15.21 -13.59
CA ILE A 53 6.80 -15.93 -12.92
C ILE A 53 6.82 -17.42 -13.27
N LEU A 54 5.65 -18.04 -13.48
CA LEU A 54 5.54 -19.46 -13.85
C LEU A 54 5.94 -19.78 -15.29
N ARG A 55 6.19 -18.76 -16.13
CA ARG A 55 6.77 -18.97 -17.49
C ARG A 55 8.24 -19.35 -17.46
N LYS A 56 8.91 -19.15 -16.34
CA LYS A 56 10.30 -19.51 -16.09
C LYS A 56 10.35 -20.49 -14.91
N GLU A 57 11.53 -20.93 -14.56
CA GLU A 57 11.71 -21.64 -13.31
C GLU A 57 11.24 -20.77 -12.13
N ALA A 58 10.28 -21.28 -11.38
CA ALA A 58 9.68 -20.52 -10.29
C ALA A 58 10.68 -20.36 -9.15
N PRO A 59 10.89 -19.13 -8.62
CA PRO A 59 11.69 -18.92 -7.42
C PRO A 59 11.15 -19.74 -6.25
N ALA A 60 12.00 -20.10 -5.29
CA ALA A 60 11.54 -20.90 -4.16
C ALA A 60 10.53 -20.12 -3.29
N ARG A 61 10.79 -18.82 -3.09
CA ARG A 61 10.01 -17.92 -2.22
C ARG A 61 9.77 -16.59 -2.91
N VAL A 62 8.51 -16.21 -3.04
CA VAL A 62 8.10 -14.95 -3.65
C VAL A 62 7.29 -14.13 -2.65
N LEU A 63 7.60 -12.85 -2.55
CA LEU A 63 6.74 -11.86 -1.90
C LEU A 63 6.04 -11.03 -2.96
N ILE A 64 4.71 -10.92 -2.89
CA ILE A 64 3.92 -9.99 -3.71
C ILE A 64 3.40 -8.88 -2.79
N CYS A 65 3.86 -7.66 -3.02
CA CYS A 65 3.40 -6.48 -2.31
C CYS A 65 2.41 -5.71 -3.21
N HIS A 66 1.14 -5.66 -2.79
CA HIS A 66 0.10 -4.96 -3.54
C HIS A 66 0.18 -3.45 -3.33
N SER A 67 0.73 -2.74 -4.32
CA SER A 67 0.89 -1.27 -4.31
C SER A 67 0.17 -0.57 -5.49
N GLY A 68 -0.67 -1.28 -6.22
CA GLY A 68 -1.35 -0.83 -7.44
C GLY A 68 -2.64 -0.02 -7.17
N GLY A 69 -2.62 0.96 -6.28
CA GLY A 69 -3.75 1.85 -6.04
C GLY A 69 -3.55 3.26 -6.61
N ASP A 70 -4.65 4.02 -6.86
CA ASP A 70 -4.58 5.43 -7.27
C ASP A 70 -4.25 6.37 -6.11
N ALA A 71 -4.19 5.87 -4.88
CA ALA A 71 -3.98 6.65 -3.66
C ALA A 71 -4.96 7.83 -3.51
N LYS A 72 -6.20 7.69 -3.99
CA LYS A 72 -7.24 8.75 -3.98
C LYS A 72 -7.47 9.39 -2.61
N ARG A 73 -7.22 8.68 -1.50
CA ARG A 73 -7.34 9.20 -0.13
C ARG A 73 -6.04 9.81 0.43
N THR A 74 -4.95 9.76 -0.35
CA THR A 74 -3.64 10.30 0.02
C THR A 74 -2.97 10.94 -1.20
N PRO A 75 -3.53 12.04 -1.76
CA PRO A 75 -3.09 12.62 -3.02
C PRO A 75 -1.63 13.08 -3.00
N ALA A 76 -1.10 13.44 -1.82
CA ALA A 76 0.31 13.80 -1.63
C ALA A 76 1.30 12.77 -2.19
N TYR A 77 0.95 11.49 -2.14
CA TYR A 77 1.80 10.39 -2.61
C TYR A 77 1.17 9.59 -3.77
N ALA A 78 0.15 10.11 -4.42
CA ALA A 78 -0.49 9.42 -5.53
C ALA A 78 0.49 9.15 -6.69
N ALA A 79 1.34 10.13 -7.02
CA ALA A 79 2.34 9.99 -8.07
C ALA A 79 3.50 9.07 -7.69
N ASN A 80 3.94 9.13 -6.43
CA ASN A 80 5.07 8.31 -5.94
C ASN A 80 4.66 6.88 -5.63
N GLY A 81 3.37 6.66 -5.30
CA GLY A 81 2.84 5.44 -4.70
C GLY A 81 3.02 5.42 -3.18
N LYS A 82 2.01 4.92 -2.45
CA LYS A 82 2.02 4.86 -0.97
C LYS A 82 3.20 4.06 -0.41
N ALA A 83 3.59 2.98 -1.08
CA ALA A 83 4.73 2.16 -0.67
C ALA A 83 6.07 2.94 -0.63
N PHE A 84 6.13 4.10 -1.26
CA PHE A 84 7.32 4.96 -1.32
C PHE A 84 7.23 6.21 -0.44
N VAL A 85 6.28 6.26 0.47
CA VAL A 85 6.24 7.27 1.53
C VAL A 85 7.51 7.17 2.36
N PRO A 86 8.27 8.26 2.55
CA PRO A 86 9.47 8.22 3.38
C PRO A 86 9.09 8.08 4.85
N MET A 87 9.71 7.11 5.52
CA MET A 87 9.57 6.88 6.96
C MET A 87 10.56 7.79 7.74
N PRO A 88 10.41 7.92 9.07
CA PRO A 88 11.26 8.81 9.87
C PRO A 88 12.76 8.54 9.77
N ASP A 89 13.16 7.32 9.44
CA ASP A 89 14.56 6.92 9.20
C ASP A 89 15.05 7.19 7.77
N GLY A 90 14.21 7.81 6.91
CA GLY A 90 14.52 8.15 5.53
C GLY A 90 14.31 7.01 4.53
N ARG A 91 14.07 5.78 4.98
CA ARG A 91 13.75 4.65 4.09
C ARG A 91 12.29 4.71 3.63
N PRO A 92 11.95 4.22 2.43
CA PRO A 92 10.54 4.13 2.02
C PRO A 92 9.76 3.10 2.85
N LEU A 93 8.45 3.30 2.99
CA LEU A 93 7.53 2.38 3.65
C LEU A 93 7.68 0.93 3.15
N LEU A 94 7.94 0.75 1.85
CA LEU A 94 8.20 -0.56 1.25
C LEU A 94 9.33 -1.34 1.95
N ASP A 95 10.41 -0.66 2.35
CA ASP A 95 11.55 -1.31 2.99
C ASP A 95 11.18 -1.85 4.36
N HIS A 96 10.31 -1.15 5.08
CA HIS A 96 9.76 -1.61 6.36
C HIS A 96 8.80 -2.78 6.17
N ILE A 97 7.89 -2.70 5.16
CA ILE A 97 7.00 -3.81 4.83
C ILE A 97 7.79 -5.07 4.47
N VAL A 98 8.77 -4.95 3.58
CA VAL A 98 9.63 -6.10 3.21
C VAL A 98 10.39 -6.63 4.42
N GLY A 99 10.93 -5.75 5.26
CA GLY A 99 11.63 -6.13 6.49
C GLY A 99 10.75 -6.96 7.43
N GLU A 100 9.50 -6.54 7.67
CA GLU A 100 8.55 -7.31 8.48
C GLU A 100 8.20 -8.65 7.82
N MET A 101 7.97 -8.67 6.51
CA MET A 101 7.71 -9.94 5.82
C MET A 101 8.90 -10.91 5.84
N GLU A 102 10.13 -10.40 5.91
CA GLU A 102 11.33 -11.22 6.05
C GLU A 102 11.47 -11.88 7.45
N THR A 103 10.76 -11.40 8.45
CA THR A 103 10.72 -12.06 9.78
C THR A 103 9.86 -13.33 9.79
N LEU A 104 8.88 -13.43 8.89
CA LEU A 104 7.93 -14.56 8.79
C LEU A 104 8.65 -15.90 8.47
N PRO A 105 7.99 -17.04 8.69
CA PRO A 105 8.54 -18.36 8.35
C PRO A 105 8.97 -18.46 6.87
N SER A 106 10.10 -19.14 6.63
CA SER A 106 10.74 -19.25 5.30
C SER A 106 10.15 -20.39 4.46
N ASN A 107 8.84 -20.53 4.38
CA ASN A 107 8.18 -21.55 3.60
C ASN A 107 8.33 -21.30 2.08
N ARG A 108 8.50 -22.39 1.31
CA ARG A 108 8.47 -22.32 -0.16
C ARG A 108 7.06 -21.98 -0.63
N GLY A 109 6.94 -21.00 -1.53
CA GLY A 109 5.64 -20.56 -2.01
C GLY A 109 5.59 -19.06 -2.25
N VAL A 110 4.39 -18.52 -2.16
CA VAL A 110 4.11 -17.11 -2.41
C VAL A 110 3.47 -16.51 -1.16
N THR A 111 4.05 -15.42 -0.68
CA THR A 111 3.45 -14.57 0.35
C THR A 111 2.91 -13.31 -0.32
N VAL A 112 1.71 -12.88 0.08
CA VAL A 112 1.07 -11.65 -0.38
C VAL A 112 0.90 -10.72 0.81
N CYS A 113 1.15 -9.43 0.61
CA CYS A 113 0.90 -8.38 1.60
C CYS A 113 0.41 -7.08 0.97
N CYS A 114 -0.14 -6.18 1.79
CA CYS A 114 -0.54 -4.83 1.38
C CYS A 114 0.69 -3.91 1.29
N GLY A 115 0.69 -2.99 0.34
CA GLY A 115 1.78 -2.02 0.11
C GLY A 115 1.63 -0.69 0.87
N ASP A 116 0.62 -0.58 1.74
CA ASP A 116 0.36 0.61 2.57
C ASP A 116 0.13 0.29 4.05
N VAL A 117 0.43 -0.95 4.45
CA VAL A 117 0.27 -1.46 5.81
C VAL A 117 1.53 -2.18 6.28
N ILE A 118 2.01 -1.87 7.47
CA ILE A 118 2.99 -2.69 8.19
C ILE A 118 2.25 -3.36 9.35
N PRO A 119 2.10 -4.69 9.34
CA PRO A 119 1.57 -5.43 10.48
C PRO A 119 2.73 -5.80 11.42
N TYR A 120 2.81 -5.16 12.57
CA TYR A 120 3.76 -5.52 13.62
C TYR A 120 3.17 -6.64 14.48
N LEU A 121 3.74 -7.82 14.39
CA LEU A 121 3.33 -9.01 15.11
C LEU A 121 4.56 -9.85 15.50
N ASP A 122 4.38 -10.81 16.42
CA ASP A 122 5.43 -11.78 16.73
C ASP A 122 5.47 -12.86 15.64
N ALA A 123 6.39 -12.69 14.70
CA ALA A 123 6.55 -13.61 13.57
C ALA A 123 7.00 -15.02 13.99
N SER A 124 7.58 -15.21 15.19
CA SER A 124 7.97 -16.52 15.71
C SER A 124 6.77 -17.42 16.01
N LEU A 125 5.60 -16.83 16.20
CA LEU A 125 4.32 -17.51 16.45
C LEU A 125 3.56 -17.84 15.16
N VAL A 126 3.92 -17.23 14.04
CA VAL A 126 3.26 -17.51 12.74
C VAL A 126 3.59 -18.93 12.27
N ARG A 127 2.60 -19.63 11.77
CA ARG A 127 2.72 -20.97 11.18
C ARG A 127 2.06 -20.99 9.82
N PHE A 128 2.81 -21.34 8.78
CA PHE A 128 2.24 -21.56 7.45
C PHE A 128 1.99 -23.06 7.22
N ALA A 129 0.81 -23.37 6.75
CA ALA A 129 0.47 -24.74 6.36
C ALA A 129 1.34 -25.19 5.16
N PRO A 130 1.75 -26.48 5.10
CA PRO A 130 2.56 -26.99 4.00
C PRO A 130 1.80 -27.04 2.66
N ARG A 131 0.46 -27.02 2.70
CA ARG A 131 -0.41 -27.05 1.51
C ARG A 131 -1.58 -26.08 1.68
N GLY A 132 -2.05 -25.53 0.56
CA GLY A 132 -3.19 -24.62 0.52
C GLY A 132 -2.81 -23.18 0.79
N VAL A 133 -3.74 -22.43 1.37
CA VAL A 133 -3.62 -21.03 1.75
C VAL A 133 -3.64 -20.89 3.25
N THR A 134 -2.75 -20.07 3.77
CA THR A 134 -2.76 -19.66 5.18
C THR A 134 -2.85 -18.15 5.26
N GLY A 135 -3.92 -17.64 5.89
CA GLY A 135 -3.98 -16.25 6.34
C GLY A 135 -3.30 -16.08 7.70
N VAL A 136 -3.02 -14.85 8.10
CA VAL A 136 -2.53 -14.51 9.44
C VAL A 136 -3.55 -13.60 10.11
N ALA A 137 -3.96 -13.93 11.33
CA ALA A 137 -4.96 -13.18 12.08
C ALA A 137 -4.60 -13.03 13.54
N TYR A 138 -5.21 -12.05 14.19
CA TYR A 138 -5.10 -11.82 15.63
C TYR A 138 -6.48 -11.47 16.22
N PRO A 139 -6.72 -11.74 17.52
CA PRO A 139 -7.99 -11.41 18.16
C PRO A 139 -8.07 -9.91 18.49
N ASP A 140 -9.17 -9.26 18.10
CA ASP A 140 -9.45 -7.86 18.46
C ASP A 140 -10.98 -7.61 18.52
N GLY A 141 -11.36 -6.40 18.91
CA GLY A 141 -12.74 -6.00 19.11
C GLY A 141 -13.49 -5.56 17.85
N PRO A 142 -14.77 -5.17 18.02
CA PRO A 142 -15.67 -4.79 16.92
C PRO A 142 -15.18 -3.60 16.07
N TRP A 143 -14.38 -2.72 16.67
CA TRP A 143 -13.87 -1.54 15.96
C TRP A 143 -12.94 -1.95 14.81
N GLN A 144 -12.05 -2.91 15.05
CA GLN A 144 -11.17 -3.47 14.02
C GLN A 144 -11.96 -4.35 13.05
N ALA A 145 -12.87 -5.18 13.54
CA ALA A 145 -13.68 -6.07 12.70
C ALA A 145 -14.46 -5.30 11.62
N ARG A 146 -15.02 -4.13 11.93
CA ARG A 146 -15.74 -3.29 10.96
C ARG A 146 -14.84 -2.67 9.87
N ARG A 147 -13.54 -2.74 10.03
CA ARG A 147 -12.54 -2.12 9.12
C ARG A 147 -11.73 -3.12 8.32
N HIS A 148 -11.70 -4.37 8.75
CA HIS A 148 -10.88 -5.44 8.20
C HIS A 148 -11.70 -6.69 7.86
N GLY A 149 -11.07 -7.65 7.20
CA GLY A 149 -11.58 -9.01 7.08
C GLY A 149 -11.57 -9.71 8.45
N VAL A 150 -12.46 -10.68 8.63
CA VAL A 150 -12.60 -11.47 9.85
C VAL A 150 -12.66 -12.94 9.48
N TYR A 151 -11.80 -13.76 10.10
CA TYR A 151 -11.81 -15.21 9.96
C TYR A 151 -12.75 -15.84 10.98
N GLU A 152 -13.51 -16.84 10.55
CA GLU A 152 -14.27 -17.75 11.40
C GLU A 152 -13.63 -19.15 11.31
N VAL A 153 -13.29 -19.76 12.45
CA VAL A 153 -12.63 -21.06 12.50
C VAL A 153 -13.62 -22.17 12.88
N LEU A 154 -13.43 -23.36 12.29
CA LEU A 154 -14.41 -24.46 12.37
C LEU A 154 -14.71 -24.97 13.80
N ARG A 155 -13.83 -24.74 14.78
CA ARG A 155 -13.97 -25.31 16.14
C ARG A 155 -14.20 -24.29 17.26
N ALA A 156 -14.29 -22.99 16.97
CA ALA A 156 -14.47 -21.95 18.01
C ALA A 156 -15.93 -21.52 18.22
N ALA A 157 -16.84 -21.98 17.40
CA ALA A 157 -18.23 -21.47 17.39
C ALA A 157 -19.11 -21.97 18.54
N SER A 158 -18.69 -22.96 19.38
CA SER A 158 -19.60 -23.61 20.30
C SER A 158 -19.53 -23.20 21.77
N ASP A 159 -18.47 -22.54 22.24
CA ASP A 159 -18.29 -22.28 23.67
C ASP A 159 -17.82 -20.90 24.10
N GLY A 160 -17.77 -19.94 23.18
CA GLY A 160 -17.41 -18.53 23.49
C GLY A 160 -15.97 -18.32 23.97
N ARG A 161 -15.13 -19.34 23.93
CA ARG A 161 -13.74 -19.26 24.35
C ARG A 161 -12.87 -18.57 23.29
N ARG A 162 -11.82 -17.91 23.74
CA ARG A 162 -10.79 -17.33 22.85
C ARG A 162 -10.17 -18.44 22.00
N VAL A 163 -10.08 -18.21 20.68
CA VAL A 163 -9.33 -19.10 19.78
C VAL A 163 -7.88 -19.12 20.21
N ALA A 164 -7.34 -20.32 20.40
CA ALA A 164 -5.94 -20.49 20.78
C ALA A 164 -5.01 -20.00 19.66
N ASP A 165 -3.79 -19.59 20.05
CA ASP A 165 -2.75 -19.28 19.08
C ASP A 165 -2.34 -20.54 18.28
N GLY A 166 -2.01 -20.37 17.01
CA GLY A 166 -1.61 -21.46 16.13
C GLY A 166 -2.37 -21.56 14.83
N LEU A 167 -2.40 -22.75 14.24
CA LEU A 167 -2.97 -23.00 12.91
C LEU A 167 -4.37 -23.66 13.02
N HIS A 168 -5.37 -23.03 12.40
CA HIS A 168 -6.76 -23.47 12.42
C HIS A 168 -7.35 -23.57 11.01
N ASP A 169 -8.28 -24.48 10.80
CA ASP A 169 -9.07 -24.55 9.57
C ASP A 169 -10.12 -23.44 9.55
N VAL A 170 -10.27 -22.75 8.42
CA VAL A 170 -11.21 -21.64 8.23
C VAL A 170 -12.56 -22.20 7.80
N GLY A 171 -13.63 -21.84 8.54
CA GLY A 171 -15.01 -22.18 8.23
C GLY A 171 -15.80 -21.02 7.61
N GLY A 172 -15.33 -19.79 7.76
CA GLY A 172 -15.95 -18.60 7.22
C GLY A 172 -15.00 -17.41 7.12
N PHE A 173 -15.34 -16.47 6.26
CA PHE A 173 -14.64 -15.19 6.14
C PHE A 173 -15.61 -14.07 5.85
N LEU A 174 -15.59 -13.03 6.68
CA LEU A 174 -16.48 -11.88 6.59
C LEU A 174 -15.66 -10.61 6.28
N GLN A 175 -16.05 -9.89 5.24
CA GLN A 175 -15.40 -8.64 4.90
C GLN A 175 -16.12 -7.46 5.57
N LYS A 176 -15.44 -6.79 6.50
CA LYS A 176 -15.91 -5.60 7.25
C LYS A 176 -17.33 -5.79 7.85
N PRO A 177 -17.55 -6.83 8.65
CA PRO A 177 -18.88 -7.13 9.18
C PRO A 177 -19.38 -6.02 10.10
N GLN A 178 -20.70 -5.74 10.06
CA GLN A 178 -21.35 -4.75 10.91
C GLN A 178 -21.64 -5.34 12.31
N VAL A 179 -20.59 -5.48 13.11
CA VAL A 179 -20.65 -6.08 14.45
C VAL A 179 -20.53 -5.04 15.56
N ARG A 180 -21.14 -5.28 16.71
CA ARG A 180 -21.16 -4.32 17.84
C ARG A 180 -20.43 -4.82 19.09
N ARG A 181 -20.34 -6.12 19.32
CA ARG A 181 -19.74 -6.76 20.50
C ARG A 181 -19.02 -8.04 20.08
N GLY A 182 -18.09 -8.51 20.90
CA GLY A 182 -17.36 -9.75 20.70
C GLY A 182 -15.89 -9.56 20.42
N SER A 183 -15.17 -10.68 20.34
CA SER A 183 -13.79 -10.77 19.88
C SER A 183 -13.78 -11.47 18.53
N PHE A 184 -12.97 -10.98 17.61
CA PHE A 184 -12.94 -11.40 16.21
C PHE A 184 -11.50 -11.66 15.79
N LEU A 185 -11.28 -12.64 14.93
CA LEU A 185 -9.97 -12.90 14.32
C LEU A 185 -9.78 -11.97 13.13
N ILE A 186 -9.06 -10.89 13.35
CA ILE A 186 -8.85 -9.81 12.38
C ILE A 186 -7.78 -10.21 11.37
N ASP A 187 -8.11 -10.11 10.10
CA ASP A 187 -7.16 -10.33 9.00
C ASP A 187 -6.05 -9.28 9.01
N THR A 188 -4.80 -9.73 8.98
CA THR A 188 -3.62 -8.86 8.86
C THR A 188 -3.31 -8.43 7.43
N GLY A 189 -4.00 -9.00 6.43
CA GLY A 189 -3.69 -8.82 5.02
C GLY A 189 -2.47 -9.64 4.55
N ILE A 190 -1.96 -10.56 5.37
CA ILE A 190 -0.90 -11.50 5.00
C ILE A 190 -1.53 -12.81 4.57
N LEU A 191 -1.26 -13.25 3.33
CA LEU A 191 -1.63 -14.56 2.82
C LEU A 191 -0.39 -15.29 2.34
N HIS A 192 -0.24 -16.55 2.72
CA HIS A 192 0.78 -17.45 2.17
C HIS A 192 0.13 -18.64 1.49
N PHE A 193 0.64 -19.03 0.33
CA PHE A 193 0.17 -20.22 -0.39
C PHE A 193 1.30 -20.97 -1.08
N ASP A 194 1.16 -22.27 -1.12
CA ASP A 194 2.13 -23.17 -1.73
C ASP A 194 2.14 -23.05 -3.28
N TRP A 195 3.15 -23.64 -3.92
CA TRP A 195 3.28 -23.60 -5.37
C TRP A 195 2.20 -24.39 -6.12
N ALA A 196 1.60 -25.43 -5.52
CA ALA A 196 0.48 -26.16 -6.13
C ALA A 196 -0.74 -25.24 -6.22
N THR A 197 -1.06 -24.54 -5.13
CA THR A 197 -2.11 -23.53 -5.08
C THR A 197 -1.81 -22.36 -6.03
N ALA A 198 -0.57 -21.86 -6.07
CA ALA A 198 -0.15 -20.80 -6.99
C ALA A 198 -0.39 -21.17 -8.46
N ARG A 199 -0.08 -22.41 -8.86
CA ARG A 199 -0.36 -22.90 -10.21
C ARG A 199 -1.85 -22.99 -10.53
N LYS A 200 -2.70 -23.38 -9.55
CA LYS A 200 -4.16 -23.32 -9.72
C LYS A 200 -4.64 -21.87 -9.87
N MET A 201 -4.17 -20.95 -9.01
CA MET A 201 -4.52 -19.54 -9.10
C MET A 201 -4.14 -18.91 -10.44
N ALA A 202 -3.01 -19.26 -11.01
CA ALA A 202 -2.59 -18.76 -12.32
C ALA A 202 -3.58 -19.08 -13.47
N ARG A 203 -4.52 -20.01 -13.27
CA ARG A 203 -5.58 -20.35 -14.23
C ARG A 203 -6.87 -19.54 -14.03
N LEU A 204 -7.02 -18.86 -12.90
CA LEU A 204 -8.18 -18.01 -12.60
C LEU A 204 -8.28 -16.82 -13.57
N PRO A 205 -9.46 -16.19 -13.74
CA PRO A 205 -9.60 -14.93 -14.45
C PRO A 205 -8.69 -13.85 -13.87
N VAL A 206 -8.19 -12.94 -14.72
CA VAL A 206 -7.37 -11.79 -14.28
C VAL A 206 -8.30 -10.66 -13.84
N ALA A 207 -9.00 -10.90 -12.74
CA ALA A 207 -9.95 -9.97 -12.15
C ALA A 207 -10.15 -10.28 -10.66
N GLY A 208 -10.75 -9.36 -9.91
CA GLY A 208 -11.22 -9.57 -8.53
C GLY A 208 -10.27 -9.09 -7.44
N ASP A 209 -10.78 -9.10 -6.22
CA ASP A 209 -10.05 -8.73 -5.01
C ASP A 209 -9.62 -9.96 -4.22
N ILE A 210 -8.33 -10.00 -3.79
CA ILE A 210 -7.77 -11.16 -3.09
C ILE A 210 -8.31 -11.28 -1.65
N TYR A 211 -8.89 -10.21 -1.11
CA TYR A 211 -9.46 -10.18 0.23
C TYR A 211 -11.00 -10.30 0.25
N GLU A 212 -11.64 -10.36 -0.93
CA GLU A 212 -13.09 -10.50 -1.04
C GLU A 212 -13.49 -11.78 -1.81
N GLU A 213 -13.05 -11.90 -3.07
CA GLU A 213 -13.42 -13.04 -3.92
C GLU A 213 -12.62 -14.31 -3.63
N PHE A 214 -11.32 -14.16 -3.29
CA PHE A 214 -10.48 -15.34 -3.09
C PHE A 214 -10.85 -16.16 -1.85
N PRO A 215 -11.17 -15.55 -0.68
CA PRO A 215 -11.68 -16.33 0.46
C PRO A 215 -12.95 -17.12 0.14
N ARG A 216 -13.85 -16.61 -0.67
CA ARG A 216 -15.05 -17.33 -1.13
C ARG A 216 -14.69 -18.57 -1.94
N LEU A 217 -13.79 -18.43 -2.92
CA LEU A 217 -13.29 -19.57 -3.70
C LEU A 217 -12.62 -20.63 -2.80
N LEU A 218 -11.91 -20.22 -1.78
CA LEU A 218 -11.26 -21.14 -0.83
C LEU A 218 -12.30 -21.89 0.00
N LEU A 219 -13.34 -21.23 0.48
CA LEU A 219 -14.45 -21.84 1.22
C LEU A 219 -15.25 -22.81 0.33
N ASP A 220 -15.34 -22.52 -0.98
CA ASP A 220 -15.93 -23.40 -2.00
C ASP A 220 -15.01 -24.57 -2.41
N GLY A 221 -13.89 -24.79 -1.70
CA GLY A 221 -13.03 -25.96 -1.89
C GLY A 221 -11.93 -25.79 -2.95
N PHE A 222 -11.62 -24.58 -3.39
CA PHE A 222 -10.54 -24.32 -4.35
C PHE A 222 -9.18 -24.86 -3.87
N ALA A 223 -8.86 -24.68 -2.58
CA ALA A 223 -7.67 -25.22 -1.91
C ALA A 223 -7.93 -25.26 -0.38
N PRO A 224 -7.17 -26.07 0.40
CA PRO A 224 -7.22 -26.00 1.85
C PRO A 224 -7.02 -24.57 2.35
N PHE A 225 -7.89 -24.10 3.26
CA PHE A 225 -7.85 -22.75 3.79
C PHE A 225 -7.66 -22.77 5.29
N ARG A 226 -6.58 -22.17 5.75
CA ARG A 226 -6.21 -22.09 7.15
C ARG A 226 -5.88 -20.67 7.58
N VAL A 227 -5.93 -20.44 8.88
CA VAL A 227 -5.48 -19.20 9.48
C VAL A 227 -4.48 -19.50 10.60
N SER A 228 -3.36 -18.79 10.59
CA SER A 228 -2.40 -18.74 11.69
C SER A 228 -2.82 -17.63 12.65
N VAL A 229 -3.24 -17.99 13.85
CA VAL A 229 -3.63 -17.03 14.88
C VAL A 229 -2.41 -16.67 15.73
N VAL A 230 -2.16 -15.36 15.87
CA VAL A 230 -1.15 -14.79 16.77
C VAL A 230 -1.83 -13.96 17.86
N PRO A 231 -1.22 -13.78 19.04
CA PRO A 231 -1.91 -13.16 20.19
C PRO A 231 -2.24 -11.69 20.00
N SER A 232 -1.46 -10.97 19.18
CA SER A 232 -1.65 -9.55 18.92
C SER A 232 -1.02 -9.10 17.61
N CYS A 233 -1.54 -7.99 17.05
CA CYS A 233 -0.94 -7.28 15.94
C CYS A 233 -1.22 -5.78 16.07
N THR A 234 -0.27 -4.95 15.72
CA THR A 234 -0.44 -3.50 15.61
C THR A 234 -0.23 -3.08 14.16
N PHE A 235 -1.18 -2.33 13.60
CA PHE A 235 -1.07 -1.84 12.23
C PHE A 235 -0.47 -0.42 12.18
N PHE A 236 0.54 -0.25 11.34
CA PHE A 236 0.88 1.04 10.78
C PHE A 236 0.24 1.12 9.39
N HIS A 237 -0.82 1.92 9.24
CA HIS A 237 -1.61 2.00 8.01
C HIS A 237 -1.72 3.44 7.53
N ILE A 238 -1.42 3.67 6.25
CA ILE A 238 -1.57 4.96 5.57
C ILE A 238 -2.81 4.91 4.66
N GLY A 239 -3.98 5.04 5.24
CA GLY A 239 -5.26 4.97 4.51
C GLY A 239 -5.76 6.32 4.00
N SER A 240 -5.43 7.43 4.68
CA SER A 240 -5.90 8.78 4.38
C SER A 240 -4.83 9.85 4.62
N SER A 241 -5.06 11.08 4.11
CA SER A 241 -4.17 12.23 4.38
C SER A 241 -4.08 12.54 5.87
N ARG A 242 -5.18 12.41 6.62
CA ARG A 242 -5.19 12.64 8.06
C ARG A 242 -4.41 11.58 8.83
N GLU A 243 -4.52 10.29 8.45
CA GLU A 243 -3.72 9.22 9.03
C GLU A 243 -2.24 9.42 8.71
N LEU A 244 -1.90 9.76 7.46
CA LEU A 244 -0.55 10.09 7.05
C LEU A 244 0.04 11.21 7.92
N LEU A 245 -0.70 12.31 8.11
CA LEU A 245 -0.27 13.43 8.93
C LEU A 245 -0.14 13.04 10.40
N LYS A 246 -1.07 12.24 10.94
CA LYS A 246 -1.04 11.75 12.32
C LYS A 246 0.20 10.89 12.57
N LEU A 247 0.57 10.04 11.63
CA LEU A 247 1.65 9.06 11.78
C LEU A 247 3.03 9.67 11.50
N LEU A 248 3.14 10.50 10.46
CA LEU A 248 4.42 11.00 9.97
C LEU A 248 4.60 12.51 10.14
N GLY A 249 3.50 13.26 10.36
CA GLY A 249 3.56 14.69 10.60
C GLY A 249 4.28 15.01 11.91
N ARG A 250 5.24 15.94 11.83
CA ARG A 250 5.97 16.44 13.00
C ARG A 250 5.29 17.68 13.56
N ARG A 251 5.31 17.83 14.87
CA ARG A 251 4.96 19.09 15.52
C ARG A 251 6.19 19.98 15.46
N ILE A 252 6.18 20.98 14.58
CA ILE A 252 7.29 21.89 14.37
C ILE A 252 6.79 23.32 14.54
N GLU A 253 7.55 24.15 15.26
CA GLU A 253 7.33 25.60 15.30
C GLU A 253 7.93 26.28 14.08
N ARG A 254 9.00 25.69 13.49
CA ARG A 254 9.61 26.12 12.23
C ARG A 254 10.20 24.92 11.47
N PRO A 255 10.04 24.81 10.15
CA PRO A 255 10.77 23.84 9.35
C PRO A 255 12.26 24.13 9.40
N TYR A 256 13.08 23.09 9.47
CA TYR A 256 14.53 23.22 9.46
C TYR A 256 15.00 23.97 8.20
N GLY A 257 15.82 25.04 8.40
CA GLY A 257 16.37 25.84 7.29
C GLY A 257 15.44 26.87 6.67
N GLN A 258 14.20 27.07 7.20
CA GLN A 258 13.23 28.02 6.66
C GLN A 258 12.90 29.17 7.61
N LYS A 259 12.74 30.38 7.08
CA LYS A 259 12.48 31.60 7.86
C LYS A 259 10.99 31.85 8.16
N GLY A 260 10.09 30.97 7.69
CA GLY A 260 8.65 31.17 7.78
C GLY A 260 8.02 30.80 9.12
N ARG A 261 6.77 31.21 9.30
CA ARG A 261 5.91 30.82 10.44
C ARG A 261 5.33 29.43 10.20
N VAL A 262 5.59 28.50 11.11
CA VAL A 262 4.97 27.17 11.10
C VAL A 262 4.39 26.87 12.47
N SER A 263 3.15 26.45 12.52
CA SER A 263 2.48 26.04 13.75
C SER A 263 1.82 24.67 13.61
N GLY A 264 1.69 23.95 14.73
CA GLY A 264 0.99 22.67 14.79
C GLY A 264 1.72 21.52 14.09
N ARG A 265 0.94 20.51 13.68
CA ARG A 265 1.46 19.31 13.02
C ARG A 265 1.54 19.54 11.52
N VAL A 266 2.71 19.28 10.92
CA VAL A 266 2.94 19.42 9.48
C VAL A 266 3.76 18.27 8.93
N LEU A 267 3.54 17.92 7.68
CA LEU A 267 4.36 17.01 6.88
C LEU A 267 4.91 17.77 5.67
N VAL A 268 6.23 17.90 5.61
CA VAL A 268 6.93 18.56 4.51
C VAL A 268 7.92 17.57 3.90
N ASP A 269 7.77 17.26 2.61
CA ASP A 269 8.62 16.32 1.89
C ASP A 269 8.90 16.79 0.46
N ALA A 270 10.18 16.78 0.06
CA ALA A 270 10.61 17.17 -1.28
C ALA A 270 10.14 18.59 -1.69
N VAL A 271 10.31 19.58 -0.81
CA VAL A 271 9.90 20.98 -1.03
C VAL A 271 11.13 21.85 -1.18
N GLN A 272 11.25 22.51 -2.33
CA GLN A 272 12.32 23.47 -2.67
C GLN A 272 11.84 24.93 -2.61
N ALA A 273 10.53 25.16 -2.76
CA ALA A 273 9.96 26.50 -2.64
C ALA A 273 10.06 27.03 -1.20
N PRO A 274 10.24 28.34 -0.99
CA PRO A 274 10.28 28.94 0.34
C PRO A 274 8.91 28.80 1.03
N ILE A 275 8.92 28.39 2.31
CA ILE A 275 7.72 28.35 3.13
C ILE A 275 7.65 29.62 3.95
N GLU A 276 6.64 30.45 3.72
CA GLU A 276 6.38 31.66 4.50
C GLU A 276 5.46 31.40 5.70
N SER A 277 4.42 30.61 5.52
CA SER A 277 3.55 30.26 6.64
C SER A 277 2.80 28.93 6.43
N LEU A 278 2.70 28.13 7.50
CA LEU A 278 1.84 26.94 7.61
C LEU A 278 1.01 27.08 8.90
N GLY A 279 -0.31 27.04 8.75
CA GLY A 279 -1.25 27.23 9.87
C GLY A 279 -1.48 25.98 10.74
N GLY A 280 -0.81 24.88 10.42
CA GLY A 280 -0.94 23.58 11.07
C GLY A 280 -1.89 22.63 10.34
N GLU A 281 -1.77 21.34 10.62
CA GLU A 281 -2.49 20.26 9.92
C GLU A 281 -2.24 20.28 8.38
N ASN A 282 -1.02 20.65 7.96
CA ASN A 282 -0.67 20.81 6.55
C ASN A 282 0.19 19.64 6.05
N ILE A 283 -0.03 19.27 4.78
CA ILE A 283 0.83 18.37 4.02
C ILE A 283 1.34 19.13 2.81
N VAL A 284 2.67 19.24 2.67
CA VAL A 284 3.32 19.93 1.54
C VAL A 284 4.31 18.98 0.91
N THR A 285 4.09 18.60 -0.34
CA THR A 285 4.94 17.61 -1.00
C THR A 285 5.28 17.96 -2.44
N ASN A 286 6.49 17.62 -2.86
CA ASN A 286 6.96 17.71 -4.24
C ASN A 286 6.90 19.12 -4.84
N VAL A 287 7.10 20.18 -4.06
CA VAL A 287 6.94 21.55 -4.53
C VAL A 287 8.28 22.10 -5.05
N PRO A 288 8.38 22.46 -6.35
CA PRO A 288 9.62 22.98 -6.94
C PRO A 288 9.88 24.42 -6.52
N ALA A 289 11.12 24.87 -6.65
CA ALA A 289 11.53 26.24 -6.34
C ALA A 289 10.74 27.31 -7.13
N CYS A 290 10.35 26.99 -8.38
CA CYS A 290 9.61 27.92 -9.24
C CYS A 290 8.15 28.15 -8.80
N HIS A 291 7.63 27.43 -7.81
CA HIS A 291 6.28 27.68 -7.28
C HIS A 291 6.15 29.06 -6.61
N GLY A 292 7.26 29.61 -6.13
CA GLY A 292 7.23 30.80 -5.29
C GLY A 292 6.87 30.49 -3.83
N PRO A 293 6.66 31.54 -3.00
CA PRO A 293 6.44 31.38 -1.57
C PRO A 293 5.14 30.61 -1.23
N ILE A 294 5.23 29.69 -0.27
CA ILE A 294 4.13 28.85 0.18
C ILE A 294 3.50 29.49 1.43
N ARG A 295 2.20 29.77 1.33
CA ARG A 295 1.35 30.20 2.45
C ARG A 295 0.12 29.30 2.47
N LEU A 296 -0.07 28.57 3.57
CA LEU A 296 -1.22 27.68 3.76
C LEU A 296 -1.90 27.97 5.09
N ARG A 297 -3.22 28.00 5.06
CA ARG A 297 -4.06 28.03 6.27
C ARG A 297 -4.07 26.65 6.93
N ARG A 298 -4.63 26.58 8.13
CA ARG A 298 -4.78 25.32 8.83
C ARG A 298 -5.60 24.31 7.99
N GLY A 299 -5.09 23.10 7.86
CA GLY A 299 -5.72 22.03 7.11
C GLY A 299 -5.50 22.09 5.58
N GLU A 300 -5.05 23.22 5.04
CA GLU A 300 -4.73 23.30 3.60
C GLU A 300 -3.46 22.49 3.28
N CYS A 301 -3.50 21.74 2.20
CA CYS A 301 -2.41 20.91 1.70
C CYS A 301 -2.03 21.31 0.28
N LEU A 302 -0.77 21.07 -0.07
CA LEU A 302 -0.23 21.35 -1.40
C LEU A 302 0.66 20.20 -1.86
N THR A 303 0.37 19.66 -3.04
CA THR A 303 1.27 18.75 -3.74
C THR A 303 1.45 19.17 -5.18
N SER A 304 2.67 18.99 -5.72
CA SER A 304 2.94 19.35 -7.10
C SER A 304 3.33 18.13 -7.92
N LEU A 305 2.90 18.12 -9.16
CA LEU A 305 3.12 17.05 -10.13
C LEU A 305 3.86 17.62 -11.33
N PRO A 306 5.10 17.19 -11.61
CA PRO A 306 5.75 17.53 -12.86
C PRO A 306 5.10 16.71 -13.98
N LEU A 307 4.55 17.37 -14.97
CA LEU A 307 3.93 16.71 -16.12
C LEU A 307 4.94 16.62 -17.28
N LEU A 308 4.84 15.54 -18.04
CA LEU A 308 5.55 15.41 -19.32
C LEU A 308 5.08 16.51 -20.29
N PRO A 309 5.95 17.03 -21.15
CA PRO A 309 5.56 17.95 -22.19
C PRO A 309 4.43 17.38 -23.04
N ASN A 310 3.49 18.23 -23.43
CA ASN A 310 2.47 17.83 -24.41
C ASN A 310 3.16 17.53 -25.75
N PRO A 311 3.09 16.30 -26.28
CA PRO A 311 3.75 15.95 -27.53
C PRO A 311 3.25 16.76 -28.74
N ARG A 312 2.12 17.48 -28.61
CA ARG A 312 1.58 18.39 -29.63
C ARG A 312 2.08 19.83 -29.51
N CYS A 313 2.85 20.14 -28.46
CA CYS A 313 3.43 21.45 -28.20
C CYS A 313 4.93 21.29 -27.96
N LEU A 314 5.72 21.22 -29.02
CA LEU A 314 7.16 20.93 -28.97
C LEU A 314 7.97 21.98 -28.20
N ASP A 315 7.47 23.21 -28.09
CA ASP A 315 8.15 24.35 -27.42
C ASP A 315 7.63 24.62 -26.00
N ALA A 316 6.68 23.83 -25.50
CA ALA A 316 6.15 24.05 -24.16
C ALA A 316 7.13 23.55 -23.08
N ALA A 317 7.56 24.45 -22.21
CA ALA A 317 8.29 24.08 -21.01
C ALA A 317 7.51 23.04 -20.19
N PRO A 318 8.17 22.03 -19.59
CA PRO A 318 7.49 21.02 -18.80
C PRO A 318 6.69 21.67 -17.67
N ALA A 319 5.38 21.48 -17.70
CA ALA A 319 4.47 22.12 -16.76
C ALA A 319 4.52 21.45 -15.36
N TRP A 320 4.24 22.23 -14.35
CA TRP A 320 3.92 21.77 -13.02
C TRP A 320 2.42 21.91 -12.78
N TYR A 321 1.78 20.86 -12.31
CA TYR A 321 0.40 20.91 -11.81
C TYR A 321 0.43 21.01 -10.29
N HIS A 322 -0.11 22.08 -9.73
CA HIS A 322 -0.16 22.34 -8.29
C HIS A 322 -1.57 22.01 -7.78
N LEU A 323 -1.69 20.94 -7.00
CA LEU A 323 -2.94 20.51 -6.38
C LEU A 323 -3.01 21.08 -4.97
N ARG A 324 -4.00 21.95 -4.72
CA ARG A 324 -4.39 22.39 -3.38
C ARG A 324 -5.63 21.62 -2.94
N TYR A 325 -5.66 21.19 -1.69
CA TYR A 325 -6.76 20.42 -1.11
C TYR A 325 -6.77 20.57 0.40
N HIS A 326 -7.85 20.13 1.07
CA HIS A 326 -7.90 20.08 2.53
C HIS A 326 -7.47 18.70 3.05
N VAL A 327 -6.89 18.64 4.24
CA VAL A 327 -6.40 17.38 4.85
C VAL A 327 -7.51 16.35 5.04
N ASP A 328 -8.77 16.80 5.16
CA ASP A 328 -9.95 15.95 5.29
C ASP A 328 -10.63 15.61 3.97
N ASP A 329 -10.19 16.17 2.85
CA ASP A 329 -10.79 15.87 1.55
C ASP A 329 -10.58 14.39 1.19
N SER A 330 -11.66 13.73 0.81
CA SER A 330 -11.65 12.40 0.22
C SER A 330 -11.83 12.48 -1.28
N PHE A 331 -10.74 12.38 -2.01
CA PHE A 331 -10.79 12.36 -3.48
C PHE A 331 -11.53 11.15 -4.04
N LYS A 332 -11.81 10.15 -3.21
CA LYS A 332 -12.59 8.97 -3.58
C LYS A 332 -14.09 9.22 -3.44
N GLU A 333 -14.51 9.79 -2.30
CA GLU A 333 -15.93 9.99 -1.96
C GLU A 333 -16.49 11.32 -2.51
N ASP A 334 -15.66 12.37 -2.61
CA ASP A 334 -16.10 13.75 -2.94
C ASP A 334 -16.00 14.06 -4.45
N GLY A 335 -15.66 13.09 -5.29
CA GLY A 335 -15.50 13.26 -6.74
C GLY A 335 -14.38 14.24 -7.15
N LEU A 336 -13.49 14.59 -6.22
CA LEU A 336 -12.40 15.53 -6.48
C LEU A 336 -11.34 14.95 -7.43
N TRP A 337 -11.20 13.62 -7.47
CA TRP A 337 -10.28 12.94 -8.38
C TRP A 337 -10.64 13.20 -9.84
N GLU A 338 -11.90 13.08 -10.18
CA GLU A 338 -12.46 13.31 -11.51
C GLU A 338 -12.49 14.80 -11.84
N ARG A 339 -12.90 15.65 -10.89
CA ARG A 339 -12.95 17.11 -11.05
C ARG A 339 -11.59 17.71 -11.39
N HIS A 340 -10.51 17.18 -10.80
CA HIS A 340 -9.13 17.61 -11.09
C HIS A 340 -8.48 16.82 -12.23
N ASP A 341 -9.18 15.89 -12.85
CA ASP A 341 -8.66 14.98 -13.89
C ASP A 341 -7.32 14.32 -13.49
N LEU A 342 -7.25 13.88 -12.23
CA LEU A 342 -6.03 13.33 -11.68
C LEU A 342 -5.66 11.98 -12.32
N GLY A 343 -6.64 11.25 -12.82
CA GLY A 343 -6.40 9.99 -13.54
C GLY A 343 -5.50 10.19 -14.77
N THR A 344 -5.78 11.19 -15.59
CA THR A 344 -4.97 11.57 -16.75
C THR A 344 -3.62 12.14 -16.31
N LYS A 345 -3.62 13.08 -15.37
CA LYS A 345 -2.39 13.72 -14.88
C LYS A 345 -1.40 12.72 -14.29
N MET A 346 -1.87 11.73 -13.53
CA MET A 346 -0.99 10.69 -12.96
C MET A 346 -0.30 9.84 -14.02
N ARG A 347 -0.93 9.64 -15.20
CA ARG A 347 -0.28 8.92 -16.33
C ARG A 347 0.77 9.76 -17.03
N GLN A 348 0.69 11.09 -16.92
CA GLN A 348 1.59 12.06 -17.52
C GLN A 348 2.70 12.54 -16.57
N VAL A 349 2.79 12.01 -15.35
CA VAL A 349 3.84 12.40 -14.39
C VAL A 349 5.22 12.10 -14.94
N ASP A 350 6.09 13.12 -14.92
CA ASP A 350 7.51 12.96 -15.14
C ASP A 350 8.20 12.50 -13.85
N HIS A 351 8.30 11.18 -13.70
CA HIS A 351 8.89 10.58 -12.52
C HIS A 351 10.38 10.88 -12.34
N ARG A 352 11.12 11.25 -13.40
CA ARG A 352 12.54 11.65 -13.27
C ARG A 352 12.64 12.99 -12.58
N ARG A 353 11.85 13.98 -13.03
CA ARG A 353 11.78 15.29 -12.36
C ARG A 353 11.25 15.19 -10.94
N LEU A 354 10.28 14.31 -10.69
CA LEU A 354 9.77 14.05 -9.36
C LEU A 354 10.87 13.51 -8.42
N MET A 355 11.71 12.60 -8.91
CA MET A 355 12.83 12.07 -8.13
C MET A 355 13.96 13.06 -7.95
N ALA A 356 14.19 13.96 -8.91
CA ALA A 356 15.16 15.02 -8.77
C ALA A 356 14.88 15.96 -7.58
N LEU A 357 13.60 16.26 -7.30
CA LEU A 357 13.20 17.01 -6.10
C LEU A 357 13.60 16.31 -4.80
N LYS A 358 13.62 14.99 -4.79
CA LYS A 358 13.98 14.19 -3.61
C LYS A 358 15.50 14.00 -3.43
N GLY A 359 16.31 14.55 -4.33
CA GLY A 359 17.76 14.33 -4.32
C GLY A 359 18.20 12.93 -4.75
N ASN A 360 17.30 12.11 -5.27
CA ASN A 360 17.55 10.71 -5.65
C ASN A 360 17.76 10.50 -7.16
N ALA A 361 17.95 11.56 -7.93
CA ALA A 361 18.23 11.49 -9.36
C ALA A 361 19.75 11.50 -9.60
N LYS A 362 20.43 10.44 -9.22
CA LYS A 362 21.77 10.09 -9.71
C LYS A 362 21.72 8.90 -10.64
#